data_c79b7e576d99014ac6aa5fbda6c8838e
#
_entry.id   c79b7e576d99014ac6aa5fbda6c8838e
#
_cell.length_a   1.000
_cell.length_b   1.000
_cell.length_c   1.000
_cell.angle_alpha   90.00
_cell.angle_beta   90.00
_cell.angle_gamma   90.00
#
_symmetry.space_group_name_H-M   'P 1'
#
loop_
_entity.id
_entity.type
_entity.pdbx_description
1 polymer ?
#
loop_
_entity_poly.entity_id
_entity_poly.type
_entity_poly.pdbx_seq_one_letter_code
_entity_poly.pdbx_strand_id
1 'polypeptide(L)'
;ATDVTKRREAEYMLDSYSRMAEKNARELQREKERAEKLLLNIMPRAVFEEMKDFGSVSPQRFDDATILMLDFVDFTEMTVSQNPSELVSELNDIFSAFDRIVELFGCERMKTIGDAYLAVSGLPEANDDHAQAVARVALRMKRYLEKRNESRREPWLGRIGIHSGPVVGSIVGVQKYVYDIFGPGVNMAARMEALADPMQIVVTSDTYGKIKDEFTCTDLGEHDVKGFGVQRLYSLDAEWSHRR
;
A
#
# COMPACT_ATOMS: atom_id res chain seq x y z
N ALA A 1 26.23 65.41 12.03
CA ALA A 1 25.52 64.94 10.82
C ALA A 1 25.99 63.56 10.34
N THR A 2 27.29 63.26 10.38
CA THR A 2 27.91 62.03 9.89
C THR A 2 27.51 60.76 10.69
N ASP A 3 27.21 60.89 11.96
CA ASP A 3 26.89 59.76 12.86
C ASP A 3 25.46 59.24 12.67
N VAL A 4 24.51 60.13 12.40
CA VAL A 4 23.09 59.80 12.16
C VAL A 4 22.94 59.09 10.80
N THR A 5 23.72 59.44 9.81
CA THR A 5 23.70 58.84 8.49
C THR A 5 24.22 57.40 8.53
N LYS A 6 25.35 57.17 9.20
CA LYS A 6 25.93 55.84 9.40
C LYS A 6 24.98 54.91 10.18
N ARG A 7 24.28 55.45 11.19
CA ARG A 7 23.29 54.69 11.97
C ARG A 7 22.09 54.28 11.11
N ARG A 8 21.57 55.16 10.26
CA ARG A 8 20.48 54.84 9.33
C ARG A 8 20.89 53.83 8.28
N GLU A 9 22.10 53.93 7.76
CA GLU A 9 22.63 52.93 6.81
C GLU A 9 22.75 51.56 7.47
N ALA A 10 23.24 51.50 8.72
CA ALA A 10 23.32 50.23 9.46
C ALA A 10 21.93 49.64 9.77
N GLU A 11 20.97 50.47 10.15
CA GLU A 11 19.57 50.04 10.37
C GLU A 11 18.94 49.53 9.08
N TYR A 12 19.15 50.17 7.95
CA TYR A 12 18.66 49.72 6.63
C TYR A 12 19.31 48.38 6.21
N MET A 13 20.61 48.23 6.41
CA MET A 13 21.31 46.99 6.13
C MET A 13 20.81 45.85 7.02
N LEU A 14 20.60 46.07 8.31
CA LEU A 14 20.04 45.11 9.24
C LEU A 14 18.64 44.67 8.82
N ASP A 15 17.77 45.60 8.44
CA ASP A 15 16.42 45.28 7.95
C ASP A 15 16.47 44.48 6.65
N SER A 16 17.36 44.85 5.74
CA SER A 16 17.58 44.12 4.49
C SER A 16 18.08 42.68 4.74
N TYR A 17 19.06 42.48 5.65
CA TYR A 17 19.54 41.15 6.02
C TYR A 17 18.45 40.33 6.72
N SER A 18 17.66 40.95 7.60
CA SER A 18 16.54 40.27 8.25
C SER A 18 15.50 39.78 7.26
N ARG A 19 15.09 40.61 6.31
CA ARG A 19 14.15 40.22 5.24
C ARG A 19 14.72 39.11 4.35
N MET A 20 16.01 39.17 4.03
CA MET A 20 16.67 38.12 3.23
C MET A 20 16.72 36.82 4.04
N ALA A 21 17.04 36.84 5.32
CA ALA A 21 17.05 35.67 6.18
C ALA A 21 15.66 35.05 6.33
N GLU A 22 14.62 35.86 6.51
CA GLU A 22 13.24 35.38 6.54
C GLU A 22 12.81 34.75 5.20
N LYS A 23 13.18 35.37 4.08
CA LYS A 23 12.89 34.80 2.75
C LYS A 23 13.57 33.45 2.57
N ASN A 24 14.87 33.37 2.87
CA ASN A 24 15.64 32.14 2.77
C ASN A 24 15.08 31.04 3.69
N ALA A 25 14.68 31.40 4.91
CA ALA A 25 14.05 30.45 5.84
C ALA A 25 12.73 29.89 5.29
N ARG A 26 11.89 30.73 4.69
CA ARG A 26 10.64 30.29 4.05
C ARG A 26 10.88 29.40 2.83
N GLU A 27 11.87 29.74 2.01
CA GLU A 27 12.25 28.91 0.85
C GLU A 27 12.78 27.56 1.31
N LEU A 28 13.66 27.52 2.29
CA LEU A 28 14.19 26.28 2.87
C LEU A 28 13.08 25.41 3.46
N GLN A 29 12.13 26.00 4.18
CA GLN A 29 11.00 25.30 4.75
C GLN A 29 10.12 24.66 3.65
N ARG A 30 9.85 25.39 2.56
CA ARG A 30 9.09 24.86 1.41
C ARG A 30 9.81 23.69 0.73
N GLU A 31 11.11 23.80 0.52
CA GLU A 31 11.92 22.73 -0.07
C GLU A 31 11.95 21.50 0.84
N LYS A 32 12.08 21.68 2.15
CA LYS A 32 11.99 20.61 3.14
C LYS A 32 10.64 19.88 3.09
N GLU A 33 9.53 20.62 3.11
CA GLU A 33 8.17 20.06 3.03
C GLU A 33 7.95 19.30 1.74
N ARG A 34 8.48 19.81 0.61
CA ARG A 34 8.42 19.15 -0.70
C ARG A 34 9.21 17.84 -0.71
N ALA A 35 10.42 17.85 -0.16
CA ALA A 35 11.25 16.65 -0.06
C ALA A 35 10.60 15.59 0.85
N GLU A 36 10.03 15.98 1.99
CA GLU A 36 9.31 15.06 2.88
C GLU A 36 8.09 14.42 2.19
N LYS A 37 7.31 15.20 1.44
CA LYS A 37 6.18 14.66 0.65
C LYS A 37 6.63 13.63 -0.38
N LEU A 38 7.75 13.86 -1.07
CA LEU A 38 8.30 12.91 -2.03
C LEU A 38 8.76 11.61 -1.34
N LEU A 39 9.39 11.69 -0.18
CA LEU A 39 9.83 10.54 0.59
C LEU A 39 8.64 9.73 1.14
N LEU A 40 7.56 10.38 1.59
CA LEU A 40 6.34 9.72 2.05
C LEU A 40 5.55 9.02 0.93
N ASN A 41 5.86 9.29 -0.34
CA ASN A 41 5.32 8.53 -1.47
C ASN A 41 6.00 7.17 -1.66
N ILE A 42 7.18 6.96 -1.11
CA ILE A 42 7.98 5.75 -1.32
C ILE A 42 8.19 4.91 -0.06
N MET A 43 7.84 5.43 1.11
CA MET A 43 7.92 4.69 2.38
C MET A 43 6.85 5.14 3.37
N PRO A 44 6.41 4.25 4.29
CA PRO A 44 5.49 4.60 5.37
C PRO A 44 6.05 5.67 6.29
N ARG A 45 5.18 6.51 6.88
CA ARG A 45 5.58 7.61 7.76
C ARG A 45 6.45 7.16 8.93
N ALA A 46 6.09 6.08 9.61
CA ALA A 46 6.85 5.58 10.76
C ALA A 46 8.28 5.19 10.36
N VAL A 47 8.46 4.59 9.18
CA VAL A 47 9.77 4.24 8.61
C VAL A 47 10.57 5.48 8.24
N PHE A 48 9.91 6.48 7.66
CA PHE A 48 10.52 7.78 7.35
C PHE A 48 11.03 8.50 8.62
N GLU A 49 10.24 8.54 9.68
CA GLU A 49 10.64 9.15 10.96
C GLU A 49 11.85 8.43 11.59
N GLU A 50 11.86 7.08 11.57
CA GLU A 50 13.00 6.29 12.04
C GLU A 50 14.27 6.58 11.21
N MET A 51 14.15 6.63 9.90
CA MET A 51 15.26 6.96 9.00
C MET A 51 15.78 8.40 9.25
N LYS A 52 14.88 9.34 9.48
CA LYS A 52 15.22 10.73 9.76
C LYS A 52 15.95 10.89 11.10
N ASP A 53 15.49 10.18 12.13
CA ASP A 53 16.03 10.30 13.49
C ASP A 53 17.35 9.54 13.66
N PHE A 54 17.50 8.39 13.02
CA PHE A 54 18.63 7.47 13.24
C PHE A 54 19.51 7.24 12.01
N GLY A 55 19.11 7.73 10.83
CA GLY A 55 19.84 7.53 9.57
C GLY A 55 19.78 6.10 9.01
N SER A 56 19.07 5.20 9.69
CA SER A 56 18.89 3.80 9.29
C SER A 56 17.59 3.25 9.85
N VAL A 57 17.10 2.16 9.25
CA VAL A 57 15.91 1.43 9.70
C VAL A 57 16.31 -0.01 9.94
N SER A 58 16.10 -0.51 11.15
CA SER A 58 16.37 -1.91 11.50
C SER A 58 15.24 -2.80 11.00
N PRO A 59 15.56 -4.04 10.53
CA PRO A 59 14.52 -5.04 10.26
C PRO A 59 13.65 -5.27 11.49
N GLN A 60 12.34 -5.19 11.31
CA GLN A 60 11.39 -5.39 12.39
C GLN A 60 10.45 -6.56 12.06
N ARG A 61 10.31 -7.48 13.02
CA ARG A 61 9.33 -8.56 12.97
C ARG A 61 7.99 -8.06 13.50
N PHE A 62 6.95 -8.36 12.75
CA PHE A 62 5.55 -8.17 13.12
C PHE A 62 4.93 -9.55 13.23
N ASP A 63 4.45 -9.93 14.42
CA ASP A 63 3.97 -11.28 14.68
C ASP A 63 2.59 -11.55 14.07
N ASP A 64 1.81 -10.52 13.86
CA ASP A 64 0.47 -10.63 13.31
C ASP A 64 0.15 -9.46 12.37
N ALA A 65 0.14 -9.75 11.10
CA ALA A 65 -0.21 -8.83 10.02
C ALA A 65 -1.03 -9.56 8.96
N THR A 66 -1.75 -8.82 8.13
CA THR A 66 -2.51 -9.39 7.02
C THR A 66 -2.03 -8.81 5.70
N ILE A 67 -1.73 -9.69 4.75
CA ILE A 67 -1.17 -9.38 3.44
C ILE A 67 -2.22 -9.67 2.38
N LEU A 68 -2.40 -8.73 1.45
CA LEU A 68 -3.22 -8.86 0.26
C LEU A 68 -2.35 -8.81 -0.98
N MET A 69 -2.52 -9.79 -1.87
CA MET A 69 -1.98 -9.79 -3.22
C MET A 69 -3.14 -9.80 -4.23
N LEU A 70 -3.12 -8.87 -5.17
CA LEU A 70 -4.03 -8.85 -6.30
C LEU A 70 -3.23 -8.92 -7.59
N ASP A 71 -3.71 -9.69 -8.56
CA ASP A 71 -3.17 -9.77 -9.91
C ASP A 71 -4.31 -9.81 -10.93
N PHE A 72 -4.04 -9.47 -12.19
CA PHE A 72 -5.05 -9.48 -13.24
C PHE A 72 -4.93 -10.71 -14.13
N VAL A 73 -6.09 -11.25 -14.49
CA VAL A 73 -6.19 -12.37 -15.43
C VAL A 73 -5.82 -11.90 -16.84
N ASP A 74 -5.01 -12.67 -17.54
CA ASP A 74 -4.65 -12.47 -18.95
C ASP A 74 -3.98 -11.11 -19.26
N PHE A 75 -3.36 -10.47 -18.26
CA PHE A 75 -2.69 -9.18 -18.47
C PHE A 75 -1.59 -9.26 -19.53
N THR A 76 -0.85 -10.37 -19.57
CA THR A 76 0.21 -10.60 -20.57
C THR A 76 -0.35 -10.60 -21.99
N GLU A 77 -1.49 -11.27 -22.21
CA GLU A 77 -2.19 -11.29 -23.49
C GLU A 77 -2.70 -9.90 -23.87
N MET A 78 -3.20 -9.13 -22.90
CA MET A 78 -3.62 -7.75 -23.12
C MET A 78 -2.47 -6.86 -23.57
N THR A 79 -1.25 -7.06 -23.06
CA THR A 79 -0.06 -6.28 -23.48
C THR A 79 0.33 -6.54 -24.95
N VAL A 80 -0.03 -7.68 -25.49
CA VAL A 80 0.24 -8.05 -26.89
C VAL A 80 -0.86 -7.55 -27.82
N SER A 81 -2.13 -7.60 -27.38
CA SER A 81 -3.32 -7.31 -28.22
C SER A 81 -3.76 -5.84 -28.20
N GLN A 82 -3.35 -5.06 -27.21
CA GLN A 82 -3.78 -3.69 -27.01
C GLN A 82 -2.61 -2.70 -27.14
N ASN A 83 -2.95 -1.40 -27.28
CA ASN A 83 -1.97 -0.33 -27.24
C ASN A 83 -1.31 -0.26 -25.84
N PRO A 84 0.02 -0.45 -25.71
CA PRO A 84 0.69 -0.48 -24.41
C PRO A 84 0.50 0.80 -23.58
N SER A 85 0.46 1.97 -24.22
CA SER A 85 0.28 3.25 -23.52
C SER A 85 -1.11 3.39 -22.92
N GLU A 86 -2.14 2.95 -23.63
CA GLU A 86 -3.53 2.95 -23.13
C GLU A 86 -3.69 1.94 -21.99
N LEU A 87 -3.13 0.75 -22.14
CA LEU A 87 -3.16 -0.30 -21.13
C LEU A 87 -2.50 0.14 -19.82
N VAL A 88 -1.32 0.76 -19.89
CA VAL A 88 -0.61 1.29 -18.72
C VAL A 88 -1.38 2.45 -18.09
N SER A 89 -2.00 3.31 -18.89
CA SER A 89 -2.86 4.38 -18.38
C SER A 89 -4.07 3.84 -17.63
N GLU A 90 -4.74 2.82 -18.16
CA GLU A 90 -5.85 2.14 -17.47
C GLU A 90 -5.42 1.47 -16.17
N LEU A 91 -4.28 0.77 -16.18
CA LEU A 91 -3.69 0.15 -14.99
C LEU A 91 -3.40 1.22 -13.91
N ASN A 92 -2.83 2.35 -14.31
CA ASN A 92 -2.56 3.45 -13.39
C ASN A 92 -3.84 4.04 -12.77
N ASP A 93 -4.91 4.16 -13.54
CA ASP A 93 -6.22 4.61 -13.03
C ASP A 93 -6.77 3.62 -11.99
N ILE A 94 -6.67 2.33 -12.26
CA ILE A 94 -7.11 1.27 -11.35
C ILE A 94 -6.27 1.30 -10.07
N PHE A 95 -4.96 1.33 -10.17
CA PHE A 95 -4.07 1.36 -9.01
C PHE A 95 -4.23 2.64 -8.18
N SER A 96 -4.50 3.77 -8.82
CA SER A 96 -4.81 5.02 -8.12
C SER A 96 -6.11 4.93 -7.33
N ALA A 97 -7.11 4.21 -7.85
CA ALA A 97 -8.34 3.92 -7.12
C ALA A 97 -8.07 2.95 -5.95
N PHE A 98 -7.24 1.95 -6.15
CA PHE A 98 -6.84 1.01 -5.10
C PHE A 98 -6.07 1.71 -3.97
N ASP A 99 -5.18 2.64 -4.30
CA ASP A 99 -4.46 3.45 -3.30
C ASP A 99 -5.42 4.20 -2.39
N ARG A 100 -6.46 4.81 -2.95
CA ARG A 100 -7.51 5.49 -2.16
C ARG A 100 -8.29 4.52 -1.26
N ILE A 101 -8.59 3.32 -1.75
CA ILE A 101 -9.28 2.29 -0.96
C ILE A 101 -8.39 1.81 0.18
N VAL A 102 -7.12 1.53 -0.08
CA VAL A 102 -6.14 1.10 0.92
C VAL A 102 -5.98 2.14 2.02
N GLU A 103 -5.83 3.41 1.65
CA GLU A 103 -5.72 4.52 2.59
C GLU A 103 -7.00 4.70 3.43
N LEU A 104 -8.18 4.56 2.83
CA LEU A 104 -9.47 4.70 3.52
C LEU A 104 -9.61 3.74 4.70
N PHE A 105 -9.07 2.53 4.60
CA PHE A 105 -9.12 1.51 5.65
C PHE A 105 -7.86 1.43 6.51
N GLY A 106 -6.95 2.41 6.40
CA GLY A 106 -5.73 2.47 7.20
C GLY A 106 -4.72 1.35 6.89
N CYS A 107 -4.78 0.81 5.67
CA CYS A 107 -3.82 -0.16 5.18
C CYS A 107 -2.67 0.54 4.43
N GLU A 108 -1.58 -0.18 4.19
CA GLU A 108 -0.41 0.31 3.46
C GLU A 108 -0.28 -0.41 2.12
N ARG A 109 -0.10 0.37 1.04
CA ARG A 109 0.41 -0.20 -0.21
C ARG A 109 1.90 -0.42 -0.07
N MET A 110 2.36 -1.66 -0.26
CA MET A 110 3.78 -1.95 -0.22
C MET A 110 4.46 -1.65 -1.56
N LYS A 111 3.96 -2.25 -2.62
CA LYS A 111 4.50 -2.09 -3.97
C LYS A 111 3.55 -2.65 -5.03
N THR A 112 3.87 -2.35 -6.28
CA THR A 112 3.32 -3.04 -7.44
C THR A 112 4.43 -3.84 -8.13
N ILE A 113 4.08 -5.00 -8.68
CA ILE A 113 5.00 -5.88 -9.42
C ILE A 113 4.32 -6.15 -10.77
N GLY A 114 4.66 -5.34 -11.79
CA GLY A 114 3.90 -5.36 -13.05
C GLY A 114 2.44 -4.99 -12.82
N ASP A 115 1.54 -5.91 -13.10
CA ASP A 115 0.09 -5.80 -12.87
C ASP A 115 -0.35 -6.33 -11.49
N ALA A 116 0.56 -6.80 -10.66
CA ALA A 116 0.27 -7.22 -9.30
C ALA A 116 0.34 -6.05 -8.30
N TYR A 117 -0.58 -6.05 -7.35
CA TYR A 117 -0.71 -5.05 -6.29
C TYR A 117 -0.58 -5.72 -4.92
N LEU A 118 0.37 -5.25 -4.11
CA LEU A 118 0.65 -5.75 -2.77
C LEU A 118 0.29 -4.71 -1.71
N ALA A 119 -0.60 -5.06 -0.81
CA ALA A 119 -1.01 -4.25 0.34
C ALA A 119 -0.95 -5.04 1.64
N VAL A 120 -0.88 -4.34 2.76
CA VAL A 120 -0.74 -4.93 4.08
C VAL A 120 -1.43 -4.09 5.15
N SER A 121 -1.83 -4.71 6.24
CA SER A 121 -2.24 -4.03 7.48
C SER A 121 -1.61 -4.73 8.69
N GLY A 122 -1.36 -3.96 9.76
CA GLY A 122 -0.68 -4.43 10.96
C GLY A 122 0.80 -4.08 11.00
N LEU A 123 1.33 -3.39 9.98
CA LEU A 123 2.68 -2.84 9.94
C LEU A 123 2.72 -1.57 9.07
N PRO A 124 3.67 -0.66 9.29
CA PRO A 124 4.63 -0.63 10.41
C PRO A 124 3.97 -0.33 11.75
N GLU A 125 2.73 0.14 11.75
CA GLU A 125 1.92 0.37 12.93
C GLU A 125 1.02 -0.83 13.21
N ALA A 126 0.98 -1.29 14.45
CA ALA A 126 0.09 -2.38 14.87
C ALA A 126 -1.38 -1.96 14.70
N ASN A 127 -2.20 -2.90 14.23
CA ASN A 127 -3.64 -2.75 14.11
C ASN A 127 -4.31 -4.06 14.49
N ASP A 128 -5.07 -4.07 15.56
CA ASP A 128 -5.76 -5.28 16.03
C ASP A 128 -6.79 -5.78 15.03
N ASP A 129 -7.38 -4.88 14.23
CA ASP A 129 -8.37 -5.19 13.19
C ASP A 129 -7.74 -5.34 11.78
N HIS A 130 -6.45 -5.69 11.70
CA HIS A 130 -5.71 -5.76 10.43
C HIS A 130 -6.36 -6.71 9.41
N ALA A 131 -6.88 -7.85 9.84
CA ALA A 131 -7.52 -8.82 8.94
C ALA A 131 -8.87 -8.30 8.40
N GLN A 132 -9.68 -7.67 9.26
CA GLN A 132 -10.95 -7.05 8.88
C GLN A 132 -10.72 -5.86 7.93
N ALA A 133 -9.71 -5.04 8.20
CA ALA A 133 -9.35 -3.92 7.33
C ALA A 133 -8.98 -4.39 5.93
N VAL A 134 -8.12 -5.41 5.82
CA VAL A 134 -7.71 -5.98 4.52
C VAL A 134 -8.89 -6.68 3.82
N ALA A 135 -9.76 -7.37 4.55
CA ALA A 135 -10.97 -7.97 3.98
C ALA A 135 -11.89 -6.90 3.35
N ARG A 136 -12.08 -5.76 4.01
CA ARG A 136 -12.84 -4.62 3.48
C ARG A 136 -12.18 -4.03 2.24
N VAL A 137 -10.87 -3.86 2.26
CA VAL A 137 -10.09 -3.42 1.09
C VAL A 137 -10.34 -4.34 -0.10
N ALA A 138 -10.20 -5.66 0.09
CA ALA A 138 -10.39 -6.65 -0.97
C ALA A 138 -11.80 -6.60 -1.58
N LEU A 139 -12.85 -6.54 -0.74
CA LEU A 139 -14.23 -6.43 -1.20
C LEU A 139 -14.50 -5.11 -1.94
N ARG A 140 -13.89 -4.00 -1.51
CA ARG A 140 -13.99 -2.71 -2.20
C ARG A 140 -13.25 -2.69 -3.53
N MET A 141 -12.08 -3.30 -3.63
CA MET A 141 -11.34 -3.46 -4.88
C MET A 141 -12.15 -4.28 -5.88
N LYS A 142 -12.70 -5.42 -5.45
CA LYS A 142 -13.58 -6.25 -6.28
C LYS A 142 -14.78 -5.47 -6.79
N ARG A 143 -15.50 -4.78 -5.92
CA ARG A 143 -16.67 -3.95 -6.29
C ARG A 143 -16.29 -2.83 -7.25
N TYR A 144 -15.14 -2.19 -7.06
CA TYR A 144 -14.64 -1.18 -7.99
C TYR A 144 -14.44 -1.76 -9.39
N LEU A 145 -13.81 -2.93 -9.50
CA LEU A 145 -13.60 -3.61 -10.78
C LEU A 145 -14.92 -4.04 -11.41
N GLU A 146 -15.85 -4.62 -10.66
CA GLU A 146 -17.18 -4.99 -11.12
C GLU A 146 -17.89 -3.79 -11.76
N LYS A 147 -17.96 -2.67 -11.04
CA LYS A 147 -18.57 -1.44 -11.52
C LYS A 147 -17.87 -0.85 -12.75
N ARG A 148 -16.53 -0.87 -12.77
CA ARG A 148 -15.75 -0.40 -13.90
C ARG A 148 -16.00 -1.25 -15.15
N ASN A 149 -16.16 -2.55 -14.99
CA ASN A 149 -16.34 -3.51 -16.07
C ASN A 149 -17.73 -3.42 -16.71
N GLU A 150 -18.77 -2.90 -16.03
CA GLU A 150 -20.13 -2.72 -16.58
C GLU A 150 -20.15 -1.93 -17.91
N SER A 151 -19.23 -0.99 -18.07
CA SER A 151 -19.13 -0.11 -19.25
C SER A 151 -18.01 -0.48 -20.23
N ARG A 152 -17.35 -1.61 -20.05
CA ARG A 152 -16.16 -2.01 -20.81
C ARG A 152 -16.40 -3.27 -21.67
N ARG A 153 -15.87 -3.26 -22.89
CA ARG A 153 -15.90 -4.45 -23.76
C ARG A 153 -14.92 -5.52 -23.27
N GLU A 154 -13.76 -5.10 -22.79
CA GLU A 154 -12.72 -5.97 -22.24
C GLU A 154 -12.62 -5.70 -20.73
N PRO A 155 -13.18 -6.62 -19.90
CA PRO A 155 -13.19 -6.45 -18.46
C PRO A 155 -11.80 -6.72 -17.87
N TRP A 156 -11.45 -5.96 -16.84
CA TRP A 156 -10.30 -6.24 -15.99
C TRP A 156 -10.72 -7.16 -14.85
N LEU A 157 -10.27 -8.40 -14.90
CA LEU A 157 -10.63 -9.44 -13.94
C LEU A 157 -9.49 -9.64 -12.94
N GLY A 158 -9.71 -9.25 -11.70
CA GLY A 158 -8.75 -9.42 -10.62
C GLY A 158 -8.88 -10.77 -9.91
N ARG A 159 -7.75 -11.33 -9.47
CA ARG A 159 -7.68 -12.42 -8.50
C ARG A 159 -7.05 -11.88 -7.24
N ILE A 160 -7.61 -12.18 -6.09
CA ILE A 160 -7.14 -11.67 -4.81
C ILE A 160 -6.85 -12.82 -3.87
N GLY A 161 -5.66 -12.78 -3.25
CA GLY A 161 -5.26 -13.69 -2.20
C GLY A 161 -4.94 -12.94 -0.91
N ILE A 162 -5.35 -13.48 0.23
CA ILE A 162 -5.13 -12.90 1.56
C ILE A 162 -4.57 -13.94 2.51
N HIS A 163 -3.54 -13.56 3.26
CA HIS A 163 -2.99 -14.35 4.34
C HIS A 163 -2.69 -13.49 5.56
N SER A 164 -2.91 -14.05 6.75
CA SER A 164 -2.57 -13.42 8.04
C SER A 164 -1.49 -14.25 8.74
N GLY A 165 -0.47 -13.58 9.25
CA GLY A 165 0.63 -14.23 9.95
C GLY A 165 1.84 -13.31 10.15
N PRO A 166 2.97 -13.85 10.64
CA PRO A 166 4.17 -13.07 10.88
C PRO A 166 4.84 -12.62 9.59
N VAL A 167 5.43 -11.44 9.64
CA VAL A 167 6.15 -10.81 8.52
C VAL A 167 7.27 -9.93 9.06
N VAL A 168 8.34 -9.77 8.27
CA VAL A 168 9.44 -8.86 8.57
C VAL A 168 9.37 -7.68 7.61
N GLY A 169 9.34 -6.47 8.16
CA GLY A 169 9.47 -5.22 7.41
C GLY A 169 10.88 -4.68 7.51
N SER A 170 11.45 -4.22 6.42
CA SER A 170 12.79 -3.64 6.38
C SER A 170 13.00 -2.75 5.16
N ILE A 171 13.96 -1.84 5.27
CA ILE A 171 14.50 -1.14 4.10
C ILE A 171 15.61 -2.01 3.49
N VAL A 172 15.56 -2.15 2.18
CA VAL A 172 16.56 -2.86 1.39
C VAL A 172 17.20 -1.90 0.40
N GLY A 173 18.52 -2.00 0.27
CA GLY A 173 19.33 -1.22 -0.64
C GLY A 173 20.16 -0.13 0.06
N VAL A 174 21.24 0.28 -0.62
CA VAL A 174 22.18 1.31 -0.14
C VAL A 174 22.02 2.61 -0.92
N GLN A 175 21.73 2.52 -2.20
CA GLN A 175 21.55 3.68 -3.09
C GLN A 175 20.09 3.95 -3.45
N LYS A 176 19.25 2.90 -3.45
CA LYS A 176 17.80 2.98 -3.65
C LYS A 176 17.12 2.34 -2.46
N TYR A 177 16.68 3.15 -1.53
CA TYR A 177 15.97 2.67 -0.35
C TYR A 177 14.55 2.25 -0.75
N VAL A 178 14.23 0.99 -0.50
CA VAL A 178 12.87 0.43 -0.69
C VAL A 178 12.45 -0.24 0.61
N TYR A 179 11.37 0.26 1.21
CA TYR A 179 10.73 -0.47 2.31
C TYR A 179 9.92 -1.62 1.75
N ASP A 180 10.18 -2.82 2.21
CA ASP A 180 9.53 -4.03 1.73
C ASP A 180 9.27 -5.00 2.88
N ILE A 181 8.46 -6.01 2.59
CA ILE A 181 8.09 -7.07 3.54
C ILE A 181 8.62 -8.42 3.07
N PHE A 182 9.01 -9.23 4.04
CA PHE A 182 9.65 -10.53 3.84
C PHE A 182 9.05 -11.59 4.74
N GLY A 183 9.10 -12.82 4.27
CA GLY A 183 8.71 -13.99 5.01
C GLY A 183 7.76 -14.90 4.26
N PRO A 184 7.45 -16.08 4.80
CA PRO A 184 6.56 -17.07 4.17
C PRO A 184 5.15 -16.53 3.92
N GLY A 185 4.68 -15.60 4.75
CA GLY A 185 3.34 -15.00 4.63
C GLY A 185 3.10 -14.27 3.32
N VAL A 186 4.13 -13.60 2.78
CA VAL A 186 4.05 -12.92 1.47
C VAL A 186 3.84 -13.95 0.35
N ASN A 187 4.60 -15.04 0.40
CA ASN A 187 4.48 -16.14 -0.55
C ASN A 187 3.12 -16.85 -0.43
N MET A 188 2.62 -17.02 0.79
CA MET A 188 1.29 -17.61 1.03
C MET A 188 0.18 -16.76 0.41
N ALA A 189 0.21 -15.44 0.60
CA ALA A 189 -0.76 -14.53 -0.04
C ALA A 189 -0.71 -14.62 -1.57
N ALA A 190 0.48 -14.70 -2.16
CA ALA A 190 0.65 -14.92 -3.60
C ALA A 190 0.11 -16.27 -4.07
N ARG A 191 0.24 -17.33 -3.26
CA ARG A 191 -0.36 -18.64 -3.57
C ARG A 191 -1.88 -18.61 -3.51
N MET A 192 -2.46 -17.87 -2.56
CA MET A 192 -3.91 -17.68 -2.49
C MET A 192 -4.43 -16.94 -3.72
N GLU A 193 -3.74 -15.90 -4.15
CA GLU A 193 -4.06 -15.20 -5.40
C GLU A 193 -4.04 -16.16 -6.61
N ALA A 194 -2.97 -16.96 -6.75
CA ALA A 194 -2.80 -17.88 -7.86
C ALA A 194 -3.87 -19.00 -7.90
N LEU A 195 -4.45 -19.36 -6.75
CA LEU A 195 -5.53 -20.34 -6.62
C LEU A 195 -6.92 -19.74 -6.77
N ALA A 196 -7.05 -18.43 -6.80
CA ALA A 196 -8.33 -17.76 -6.97
C ALA A 196 -8.82 -17.84 -8.41
N ASP A 197 -10.13 -18.01 -8.56
CA ASP A 197 -10.82 -17.82 -9.85
C ASP A 197 -10.91 -16.31 -10.17
N PRO A 198 -11.15 -15.93 -11.43
CA PRO A 198 -11.39 -14.54 -11.80
C PRO A 198 -12.47 -13.89 -10.90
N MET A 199 -12.17 -12.73 -10.36
CA MET A 199 -13.04 -11.97 -9.44
C MET A 199 -13.33 -12.67 -8.09
N GLN A 200 -12.53 -13.66 -7.71
CA GLN A 200 -12.60 -14.34 -6.42
C GLN A 200 -11.55 -13.80 -5.45
N ILE A 201 -11.89 -13.80 -4.16
CA ILE A 201 -10.98 -13.49 -3.05
C ILE A 201 -10.78 -14.77 -2.26
N VAL A 202 -9.56 -15.33 -2.28
CA VAL A 202 -9.21 -16.53 -1.54
C VAL A 202 -8.41 -16.16 -0.29
N VAL A 203 -8.80 -16.70 0.84
CA VAL A 203 -8.16 -16.47 2.13
C VAL A 203 -7.73 -17.79 2.78
N THR A 204 -6.64 -17.75 3.55
CA THR A 204 -6.18 -18.86 4.36
C THR A 204 -7.06 -19.07 5.60
N SER A 205 -6.94 -20.24 6.26
CA SER A 205 -7.59 -20.53 7.54
C SER A 205 -7.22 -19.52 8.62
N ASP A 206 -5.97 -19.04 8.63
CA ASP A 206 -5.49 -18.03 9.59
C ASP A 206 -6.28 -16.71 9.44
N THR A 207 -6.48 -16.27 8.21
CA THR A 207 -7.30 -15.08 7.94
C THR A 207 -8.77 -15.33 8.24
N TYR A 208 -9.31 -16.47 7.78
CA TYR A 208 -10.71 -16.87 8.06
C TYR A 208 -11.04 -16.84 9.53
N GLY A 209 -10.17 -17.41 10.39
CA GLY A 209 -10.34 -17.41 11.82
C GLY A 209 -10.51 -16.02 12.45
N LYS A 210 -9.91 -15.00 11.83
CA LYS A 210 -9.97 -13.61 12.29
C LYS A 210 -11.20 -12.84 11.79
N ILE A 211 -11.75 -13.22 10.63
CA ILE A 211 -12.83 -12.45 9.97
C ILE A 211 -14.19 -13.12 10.00
N LYS A 212 -14.28 -14.39 10.34
CA LYS A 212 -15.51 -15.22 10.27
C LYS A 212 -16.73 -14.65 11.02
N ASP A 213 -16.50 -13.83 12.03
CA ASP A 213 -17.58 -13.25 12.85
C ASP A 213 -18.18 -11.96 12.26
N GLU A 214 -17.60 -11.43 11.21
CA GLU A 214 -18.02 -10.18 10.55
C GLU A 214 -18.24 -10.35 9.03
N PHE A 215 -17.76 -11.46 8.47
CA PHE A 215 -17.77 -11.68 7.02
C PHE A 215 -18.35 -13.05 6.66
N THR A 216 -19.05 -13.10 5.53
CA THR A 216 -19.49 -14.35 4.91
C THR A 216 -18.36 -14.92 4.10
N CYS A 217 -17.99 -16.17 4.39
CA CYS A 217 -16.97 -16.90 3.65
C CYS A 217 -17.52 -18.28 3.24
N THR A 218 -17.12 -18.74 2.07
CA THR A 218 -17.44 -20.10 1.57
C THR A 218 -16.20 -20.99 1.72
N ASP A 219 -16.41 -22.16 2.31
CA ASP A 219 -15.36 -23.18 2.44
C ASP A 219 -15.04 -23.79 1.07
N LEU A 220 -13.78 -23.66 0.63
CA LEU A 220 -13.29 -24.22 -0.62
C LEU A 220 -12.64 -25.62 -0.45
N GLY A 221 -12.58 -26.13 0.77
CA GLY A 221 -11.95 -27.39 1.10
C GLY A 221 -10.43 -27.32 1.21
N GLU A 222 -9.81 -28.50 1.13
CA GLU A 222 -8.36 -28.66 1.22
C GLU A 222 -7.70 -28.62 -0.14
N HIS A 223 -6.59 -27.89 -0.23
CA HIS A 223 -5.78 -27.75 -1.43
C HIS A 223 -4.30 -27.98 -1.11
N ASP A 224 -3.59 -28.64 -2.01
CA ASP A 224 -2.13 -28.73 -1.93
C ASP A 224 -1.52 -27.40 -2.41
N VAL A 225 -0.96 -26.64 -1.47
CA VAL A 225 -0.35 -25.33 -1.74
C VAL A 225 1.15 -25.49 -1.87
N LYS A 226 1.70 -25.22 -3.04
CA LYS A 226 3.11 -25.37 -3.35
C LYS A 226 3.99 -24.67 -2.31
N GLY A 227 4.81 -25.46 -1.62
CA GLY A 227 5.74 -24.98 -0.59
C GLY A 227 5.15 -24.95 0.83
N PHE A 228 3.85 -25.23 1.00
CA PHE A 228 3.13 -25.14 2.27
C PHE A 228 2.33 -26.41 2.63
N GLY A 229 2.27 -27.38 1.74
CA GLY A 229 1.47 -28.59 1.92
C GLY A 229 -0.05 -28.35 1.82
N VAL A 230 -0.82 -29.26 2.38
CA VAL A 230 -2.28 -29.20 2.35
C VAL A 230 -2.78 -28.08 3.26
N GLN A 231 -3.58 -27.19 2.72
CA GLN A 231 -4.18 -26.03 3.39
C GLN A 231 -5.69 -25.99 3.12
N ARG A 232 -6.47 -25.65 4.14
CA ARG A 232 -7.90 -25.37 3.96
C ARG A 232 -8.10 -23.91 3.59
N LEU A 233 -8.82 -23.67 2.51
CA LEU A 233 -9.01 -22.36 1.92
C LEU A 233 -10.47 -21.93 1.98
N TYR A 234 -10.69 -20.61 1.94
CA TYR A 234 -12.02 -20.02 1.97
C TYR A 234 -12.13 -18.92 0.91
N SER A 235 -13.31 -18.73 0.35
CA SER A 235 -13.66 -17.56 -0.45
C SER A 235 -14.27 -16.50 0.46
N LEU A 236 -13.75 -15.28 0.40
CA LEU A 236 -14.36 -14.12 1.06
C LEU A 236 -15.42 -13.53 0.14
N ASP A 237 -16.68 -13.57 0.57
CA ASP A 237 -17.82 -13.27 -0.30
C ASP A 237 -18.45 -11.91 0.00
N ALA A 238 -18.68 -11.58 1.30
CA ALA A 238 -19.32 -10.34 1.71
C ALA A 238 -19.02 -9.99 3.17
N GLU A 239 -19.14 -8.72 3.51
CA GLU A 239 -19.23 -8.25 4.90
C GLU A 239 -20.68 -8.33 5.37
N TRP A 240 -20.90 -8.75 6.62
CA TRP A 240 -22.23 -8.75 7.18
C TRP A 240 -22.76 -7.33 7.31
N SER A 241 -23.92 -7.07 6.74
CA SER A 241 -24.60 -5.82 7.01
C SER A 241 -25.15 -5.87 8.43
N HIS A 242 -24.61 -5.06 9.33
CA HIS A 242 -25.28 -4.80 10.60
C HIS A 242 -26.62 -4.13 10.27
N ARG A 243 -27.70 -4.91 10.25
CA ARG A 243 -29.03 -4.31 10.34
C ARG A 243 -29.11 -3.67 11.73
N ARG A 244 -29.03 -2.34 11.76
CA ARG A 244 -29.45 -1.56 12.91
C ARG A 244 -30.95 -1.71 13.13
#